data_00f51820cf41bb78f24382f80b9d9b20
#
_entry.id   00f51820cf41bb78f24382f80b9d9b20
#
_cell.length_a   1.000
_cell.length_b   1.000
_cell.length_c   1.000
_cell.angle_alpha   90.00
_cell.angle_beta   90.00
_cell.angle_gamma   90.00
#
_symmetry.space_group_name_H-M   'P 1'
#
loop_
_entity.id
_entity.type
_entity.pdbx_description
1 polymer ?
#
loop_
_entity_poly.entity_id
_entity_poly.type
_entity_poly.pdbx_seq_one_letter_code
_entity_poly.pdbx_strand_id
1 'polypeptide(L)'
;MRVGIPRCLSFYYLFPLYRTFLDELGIPFVETGSSTLRDLEELGLCPTDEPCVSVKIAFPHAANLIKRGVDVLFVPTIVSLEEESFCCPKMMGLPSMLKSGLGLSDSQVISPSIDVRDNPRRWKNTWIKAGRQ
;
A
#
# COMPACT_ATOMS: atom_id res chain seq x y z
N MET A 1 -0.27 17.71 4.84
CA MET A 1 -0.68 16.31 4.54
C MET A 1 0.40 15.38 5.07
N ARG A 2 0.04 14.37 5.84
CA ARG A 2 0.95 13.35 6.40
C ARG A 2 0.58 11.99 5.83
N VAL A 3 1.53 11.36 5.16
CA VAL A 3 1.32 10.08 4.48
C VAL A 3 1.73 8.92 5.37
N GLY A 4 0.95 7.86 5.39
CA GLY A 4 1.24 6.62 6.10
C GLY A 4 1.58 5.48 5.14
N ILE A 5 2.66 4.75 5.40
CA ILE A 5 3.07 3.58 4.62
C ILE A 5 2.97 2.34 5.50
N PRO A 6 2.02 1.42 5.24
CA PRO A 6 1.94 0.16 5.98
C PRO A 6 3.10 -0.77 5.61
N ARG A 7 3.82 -1.28 6.61
CA ARG A 7 4.95 -2.21 6.42
C ARG A 7 4.46 -3.64 6.14
N CYS A 8 3.98 -3.85 4.93
CA CYS A 8 3.45 -5.15 4.50
C CYS A 8 3.78 -5.43 3.04
N LEU A 9 3.79 -6.68 2.66
CA LEU A 9 3.95 -7.15 1.28
C LEU A 9 5.13 -6.50 0.53
N SER A 10 4.83 -5.73 -0.51
CA SER A 10 5.80 -5.06 -1.37
C SER A 10 6.67 -4.01 -0.68
N PHE A 11 6.29 -3.57 0.53
CA PHE A 11 7.09 -2.63 1.31
C PHE A 11 8.56 -3.08 1.42
N TYR A 12 8.81 -4.32 1.75
CA TYR A 12 10.16 -4.83 2.00
C TYR A 12 11.09 -4.78 0.78
N TYR A 13 10.54 -4.78 -0.42
CA TYR A 13 11.30 -4.71 -1.68
C TYR A 13 11.29 -3.32 -2.29
N LEU A 14 10.18 -2.59 -2.17
CA LEU A 14 9.94 -1.36 -2.89
C LEU A 14 10.01 -0.10 -2.02
N PHE A 15 10.28 -0.23 -0.73
CA PHE A 15 10.35 0.91 0.17
C PHE A 15 11.37 1.98 -0.29
N PRO A 16 12.56 1.64 -0.83
CA PRO A 16 13.45 2.67 -1.36
C PRO A 16 12.81 3.53 -2.46
N LEU A 17 11.99 2.91 -3.32
CA LEU A 17 11.23 3.63 -4.35
C LEU A 17 10.17 4.54 -3.72
N TYR A 18 9.41 4.02 -2.75
CA TYR A 18 8.37 4.80 -2.05
C TYR A 18 8.96 6.01 -1.34
N ARG A 19 10.03 5.78 -0.60
CA ARG A 19 10.76 6.82 0.12
C ARG A 19 11.27 7.89 -0.82
N THR A 20 12.03 7.51 -1.85
CA THR A 20 12.57 8.47 -2.82
C THR A 20 11.45 9.29 -3.46
N PHE A 21 10.35 8.65 -3.84
CA PHE A 21 9.22 9.34 -4.45
C PHE A 21 8.61 10.40 -3.53
N LEU A 22 8.40 10.09 -2.25
CA LEU A 22 7.82 11.01 -1.28
C LEU A 22 8.81 12.10 -0.85
N ASP A 23 10.09 11.74 -0.66
CA ASP A 23 11.16 12.69 -0.32
C ASP A 23 11.35 13.73 -1.43
N GLU A 24 11.36 13.33 -2.70
CA GLU A 24 11.48 14.24 -3.85
C GLU A 24 10.26 15.18 -4.00
N LEU A 25 9.10 14.75 -3.53
CA LEU A 25 7.91 15.61 -3.47
C LEU A 25 7.85 16.49 -2.23
N GLY A 26 8.79 16.34 -1.29
CA GLY A 26 8.78 17.05 -0.01
C GLY A 26 7.62 16.67 0.90
N ILE A 27 7.07 15.46 0.74
CA ILE A 27 5.91 14.97 1.49
C ILE A 27 6.38 14.20 2.74
N PRO A 28 6.06 14.68 3.95
CA PRO A 28 6.38 13.95 5.18
C PRO A 28 5.57 12.65 5.26
N PHE A 29 6.25 11.58 5.58
CA PHE A 29 5.60 10.28 5.75
C PHE A 29 6.02 9.59 7.04
N VAL A 30 5.21 8.62 7.44
CA VAL A 30 5.52 7.70 8.54
C VAL A 30 5.22 6.27 8.08
N GLU A 31 6.01 5.35 8.58
CA GLU A 31 5.76 3.92 8.39
C GLU A 31 5.34 3.26 9.71
N THR A 32 4.70 2.11 9.62
CA THR A 32 4.49 1.26 10.80
C THR A 32 5.80 0.59 11.20
N GLY A 33 5.92 0.19 12.46
CA GLY A 33 6.98 -0.69 12.91
C GLY A 33 6.89 -2.09 12.27
N SER A 34 7.79 -2.99 12.66
CA SER A 34 7.69 -4.40 12.31
C SER A 34 6.41 -5.00 12.89
N SER A 35 5.85 -6.00 12.20
CA SER A 35 4.68 -6.72 12.69
C SER A 35 4.94 -7.38 14.04
N THR A 36 3.97 -7.30 14.92
CA THR A 36 4.01 -7.82 16.28
C THR A 36 2.96 -8.90 16.50
N LEU A 37 3.00 -9.57 17.63
CA LEU A 37 1.94 -10.53 18.02
C LEU A 37 0.57 -9.84 18.08
N ARG A 38 0.53 -8.58 18.53
CA ARG A 38 -0.71 -7.81 18.55
C ARG A 38 -1.32 -7.63 17.17
N ASP A 39 -0.50 -7.39 16.15
CA ASP A 39 -1.00 -7.27 14.77
C ASP A 39 -1.59 -8.61 14.29
N LEU A 40 -1.05 -9.75 14.76
CA LEU A 40 -1.62 -11.07 14.48
C LEU A 40 -2.97 -11.30 15.19
N GLU A 41 -3.15 -10.76 16.39
CA GLU A 41 -4.44 -10.80 17.09
C GLU A 41 -5.51 -9.94 16.40
N GLU A 42 -5.09 -8.89 15.70
CA GLU A 42 -5.97 -7.98 14.96
C GLU A 42 -6.23 -8.40 13.49
N LEU A 43 -5.86 -9.61 13.06
CA LEU A 43 -6.12 -10.10 11.69
C LEU A 43 -7.61 -10.13 11.32
N GLY A 44 -8.50 -10.19 12.30
CA GLY A 44 -9.95 -10.08 12.12
C GLY A 44 -10.44 -8.74 11.58
N LEU A 45 -9.57 -7.71 11.48
CA LEU A 45 -9.88 -6.47 10.76
C LEU A 45 -10.01 -6.70 9.24
N CYS A 46 -9.43 -7.77 8.71
CA CYS A 46 -9.69 -8.19 7.34
C CYS A 46 -11.12 -8.77 7.25
N PRO A 47 -11.97 -8.24 6.36
CA PRO A 47 -13.40 -8.62 6.33
C PRO A 47 -13.67 -10.04 5.80
N THR A 48 -12.65 -10.73 5.29
CA THR A 48 -12.75 -12.08 4.75
C THR A 48 -11.62 -12.98 5.25
N ASP A 49 -11.87 -14.28 5.31
CA ASP A 49 -10.86 -15.26 5.74
C ASP A 49 -9.98 -15.82 4.61
N GLU A 50 -10.36 -15.58 3.36
CA GLU A 50 -9.66 -16.11 2.18
C GLU A 50 -8.22 -15.61 1.98
N PRO A 51 -7.89 -14.31 2.25
CA PRO A 51 -6.52 -13.83 2.02
C PRO A 51 -5.51 -14.51 2.93
N CYS A 52 -4.28 -14.67 2.41
CA CYS A 52 -3.16 -15.15 3.21
C CYS A 52 -2.79 -14.15 4.33
N VAL A 53 -2.07 -14.63 5.34
CA VAL A 53 -1.63 -13.82 6.49
C VAL A 53 -0.90 -12.54 6.05
N SER A 54 -0.07 -12.64 5.01
CA SER A 54 0.69 -11.49 4.49
C SER A 54 -0.21 -10.35 3.97
N VAL A 55 -1.38 -10.67 3.44
CA VAL A 55 -2.40 -9.68 3.04
C VAL A 55 -3.20 -9.22 4.26
N LYS A 56 -3.62 -10.15 5.12
CA LYS A 56 -4.40 -9.82 6.32
C LYS A 56 -3.66 -8.83 7.24
N ILE A 57 -2.35 -8.98 7.40
CA ILE A 57 -1.54 -8.10 8.27
C ILE A 57 -1.48 -6.65 7.79
N ALA A 58 -1.82 -6.38 6.53
CA ALA A 58 -1.92 -5.02 6.02
C ALA A 58 -3.02 -4.21 6.73
N PHE A 59 -4.08 -4.88 7.21
CA PHE A 59 -5.21 -4.22 7.87
C PHE A 59 -4.84 -3.62 9.23
N PRO A 60 -4.25 -4.37 10.19
CA PRO A 60 -3.80 -3.77 11.44
C PRO A 60 -2.74 -2.70 11.23
N HIS A 61 -1.81 -2.87 10.29
CA HIS A 61 -0.83 -1.82 9.97
C HIS A 61 -1.52 -0.54 9.45
N ALA A 62 -2.46 -0.65 8.52
CA ALA A 62 -3.22 0.49 8.02
C ALA A 62 -4.06 1.15 9.13
N ALA A 63 -4.78 0.36 9.93
CA ALA A 63 -5.56 0.86 11.05
C ALA A 63 -4.70 1.59 12.09
N ASN A 64 -3.50 1.07 12.38
CA ASN A 64 -2.54 1.72 13.28
C ASN A 64 -2.13 3.10 12.76
N LEU A 65 -1.81 3.23 11.46
CA LEU A 65 -1.46 4.51 10.86
C LEU A 65 -2.62 5.52 10.95
N ILE A 66 -3.84 5.08 10.67
CA ILE A 66 -5.04 5.92 10.78
C ILE A 66 -5.21 6.41 12.24
N LYS A 67 -5.10 5.50 13.22
CA LYS A 67 -5.13 5.86 14.66
C LYS A 67 -4.03 6.87 15.04
N ARG A 68 -2.89 6.85 14.36
CA ARG A 68 -1.78 7.80 14.54
C ARG A 68 -1.98 9.14 13.83
N GLY A 69 -3.13 9.34 13.18
CA GLY A 69 -3.52 10.59 12.56
C GLY A 69 -2.81 10.88 11.23
N VAL A 70 -2.55 9.84 10.43
CA VAL A 70 -2.16 10.08 9.03
C VAL A 70 -3.38 10.49 8.20
N ASP A 71 -3.19 11.40 7.26
CA ASP A 71 -4.26 11.88 6.39
C ASP A 71 -4.56 10.89 5.27
N VAL A 72 -3.51 10.23 4.75
CA VAL A 72 -3.56 9.38 3.56
C VAL A 72 -2.67 8.17 3.73
N LEU A 73 -3.13 7.01 3.29
CA LEU A 73 -2.33 5.80 3.14
C LEU A 73 -1.72 5.73 1.74
N PHE A 74 -0.43 5.48 1.65
CA PHE A 74 0.27 5.21 0.40
C PHE A 74 0.42 3.70 0.23
N VAL A 75 -0.40 3.12 -0.65
CA VAL A 75 -0.47 1.67 -0.89
C VAL A 75 -0.46 1.41 -2.39
N PRO A 76 0.70 1.32 -3.03
CA PRO A 76 0.78 1.06 -4.46
C PRO A 76 0.10 -0.24 -4.89
N THR A 77 -0.54 -0.21 -6.04
CA THR A 77 -1.10 -1.39 -6.71
C THR A 77 -0.01 -2.12 -7.47
N ILE A 78 0.36 -3.31 -7.05
CA ILE A 78 1.40 -4.10 -7.72
C ILE A 78 0.74 -5.08 -8.68
N VAL A 79 0.80 -4.77 -9.96
CA VAL A 79 0.26 -5.61 -11.05
C VAL A 79 1.32 -6.60 -11.52
N SER A 80 2.50 -6.09 -11.83
CA SER A 80 3.62 -6.91 -12.29
C SER A 80 4.94 -6.23 -11.96
N LEU A 81 5.93 -7.03 -11.56
CA LEU A 81 7.32 -6.62 -11.33
C LEU A 81 8.29 -7.19 -12.37
N GLU A 82 7.83 -8.11 -13.21
CA GLU A 82 8.59 -8.77 -14.25
C GLU A 82 7.79 -8.85 -15.54
N GLU A 83 8.48 -8.96 -16.68
CA GLU A 83 7.85 -9.17 -17.97
C GLU A 83 7.06 -10.48 -17.99
N GLU A 84 5.92 -10.48 -18.67
CA GLU A 84 5.04 -11.65 -18.86
C GLU A 84 4.53 -12.32 -17.58
N SER A 85 4.65 -11.65 -16.42
CA SER A 85 4.17 -12.19 -15.16
C SER A 85 3.17 -11.27 -14.46
N PHE A 86 2.32 -11.85 -13.61
CA PHE A 86 1.39 -11.11 -12.76
C PHE A 86 1.66 -11.39 -11.29
N CYS A 87 1.52 -10.36 -10.49
CA CYS A 87 1.46 -10.54 -9.04
C CYS A 87 0.12 -11.19 -8.63
N CYS A 88 0.08 -11.68 -7.41
CA CYS A 88 -1.14 -12.24 -6.81
C CYS A 88 -2.30 -11.24 -6.90
N PRO A 89 -3.52 -11.65 -7.30
CA PRO A 89 -4.69 -10.78 -7.37
C PRO A 89 -5.00 -10.05 -6.06
N LYS A 90 -4.68 -10.63 -4.91
CA LYS A 90 -4.86 -10.00 -3.60
C LYS A 90 -3.88 -8.84 -3.38
N MET A 91 -2.66 -8.91 -3.95
CA MET A 91 -1.73 -7.77 -3.96
C MET A 91 -2.22 -6.65 -4.86
N MET A 92 -2.74 -6.98 -6.04
CA MET A 92 -3.32 -5.99 -6.95
C MET A 92 -4.54 -5.30 -6.32
N GLY A 93 -5.39 -6.05 -5.63
CA GLY A 93 -6.61 -5.56 -5.00
C GLY A 93 -6.42 -4.92 -3.62
N LEU A 94 -5.21 -4.96 -3.04
CA LEU A 94 -4.97 -4.53 -1.66
C LEU A 94 -5.49 -3.11 -1.34
N PRO A 95 -5.26 -2.07 -2.17
CA PRO A 95 -5.78 -0.73 -1.88
C PRO A 95 -7.31 -0.71 -1.76
N SER A 96 -8.00 -1.40 -2.67
CA SER A 96 -9.47 -1.50 -2.65
C SER A 96 -9.98 -2.30 -1.45
N MET A 97 -9.27 -3.37 -1.09
CA MET A 97 -9.60 -4.18 0.08
C MET A 97 -9.47 -3.37 1.37
N LEU A 98 -8.40 -2.58 1.52
CA LEU A 98 -8.20 -1.70 2.68
C LEU A 98 -9.27 -0.61 2.73
N LYS A 99 -9.60 0.02 1.60
CA LYS A 99 -10.70 1.01 1.55
C LYS A 99 -12.01 0.40 2.02
N SER A 100 -12.41 -0.71 1.46
CA SER A 100 -13.67 -1.38 1.82
C SER A 100 -13.67 -1.89 3.26
N GLY A 101 -12.59 -2.55 3.69
CA GLY A 101 -12.53 -3.19 5.00
C GLY A 101 -12.39 -2.22 6.17
N LEU A 102 -11.74 -1.08 5.95
CA LEU A 102 -11.54 -0.05 6.98
C LEU A 102 -12.48 1.18 6.81
N GLY A 103 -13.39 1.15 5.85
CA GLY A 103 -14.35 2.23 5.61
C GLY A 103 -13.69 3.54 5.15
N LEU A 104 -12.62 3.45 4.34
CA LEU A 104 -11.88 4.62 3.88
C LEU A 104 -12.44 5.18 2.57
N SER A 105 -12.41 6.49 2.43
CA SER A 105 -12.75 7.17 1.18
C SER A 105 -11.62 7.04 0.14
N ASP A 106 -11.94 7.32 -1.12
CA ASP A 106 -10.94 7.31 -2.20
C ASP A 106 -9.81 8.31 -1.98
N SER A 107 -10.08 9.44 -1.34
CA SER A 107 -9.09 10.47 -1.02
C SER A 107 -8.11 10.05 0.09
N GLN A 108 -8.44 9.03 0.87
CA GLN A 108 -7.60 8.55 1.97
C GLN A 108 -6.60 7.44 1.54
N VAL A 109 -6.64 7.01 0.29
CA VAL A 109 -5.70 5.98 -0.21
C VAL A 109 -5.14 6.38 -1.57
N ILE A 110 -3.84 6.65 -1.62
CA ILE A 110 -3.10 6.88 -2.86
C ILE A 110 -2.46 5.57 -3.29
N SER A 111 -2.80 5.12 -4.50
CA SER A 111 -2.39 3.81 -5.00
C SER A 111 -1.88 3.84 -6.45
N PRO A 112 -0.70 4.45 -6.69
CA PRO A 112 -0.10 4.38 -8.02
C PRO A 112 0.19 2.92 -8.40
N SER A 113 -0.02 2.56 -9.67
CA SER A 113 0.23 1.20 -10.11
C SER A 113 1.68 0.99 -10.58
N ILE A 114 2.19 -0.21 -10.37
CA ILE A 114 3.41 -0.73 -10.97
C ILE A 114 3.02 -1.89 -11.87
N ASP A 115 3.26 -1.73 -13.18
CA ASP A 115 3.00 -2.73 -14.20
C ASP A 115 4.09 -2.61 -15.27
N VAL A 116 4.96 -3.60 -15.32
CA VAL A 116 6.13 -3.61 -16.23
C VAL A 116 5.99 -4.59 -17.38
N ARG A 117 4.84 -5.28 -17.54
CA ARG A 117 4.63 -6.36 -18.51
C ARG A 117 4.86 -5.94 -19.95
N ASP A 118 4.18 -4.90 -20.40
CA ASP A 118 4.18 -4.49 -21.80
C ASP A 118 5.18 -3.37 -22.08
N ASN A 119 5.36 -2.50 -21.11
CA ASN A 119 6.25 -1.33 -21.21
C ASN A 119 6.78 -0.94 -19.82
N PRO A 120 8.06 -1.21 -19.57
CA PRO A 120 8.69 -0.91 -18.27
C PRO A 120 8.62 0.56 -17.84
N ARG A 121 8.26 1.47 -18.75
CA ARG A 121 8.13 2.90 -18.43
C ARG A 121 6.69 3.36 -18.18
N ARG A 122 5.70 2.52 -18.50
CA ARG A 122 4.28 2.91 -18.43
C ARG A 122 3.82 3.26 -17.01
N TRP A 123 4.28 2.55 -16.01
CA TRP A 123 3.92 2.78 -14.62
C TRP A 123 4.34 4.17 -14.10
N LYS A 124 5.38 4.79 -14.67
CA LYS A 124 5.83 6.14 -14.29
C LYS A 124 4.73 7.17 -14.40
N ASN A 125 3.84 7.05 -15.39
CA ASN A 125 2.74 7.99 -15.59
C ASN A 125 1.71 7.95 -14.44
N THR A 126 1.49 6.78 -13.84
CA THR A 126 0.58 6.63 -12.70
C THR A 126 1.17 7.27 -11.44
N TRP A 127 2.49 7.19 -11.28
CA TRP A 127 3.22 7.81 -10.17
C TRP A 127 3.25 9.33 -10.30
N ILE A 128 3.50 9.86 -11.52
CA ILE A 128 3.41 11.31 -11.79
C ILE A 128 2.02 11.85 -11.46
N LYS A 129 0.97 11.12 -11.83
CA LYS A 129 -0.41 11.50 -11.49
C LYS A 129 -0.66 11.48 -9.97
N ALA A 130 -0.17 10.47 -9.28
CA ALA A 130 -0.29 10.37 -7.83
C ALA A 130 0.42 11.51 -7.09
N GLY A 131 1.59 11.96 -7.59
CA GLY A 131 2.31 13.10 -7.02
C GLY A 131 1.62 14.46 -7.22
N ARG A 132 0.53 14.52 -7.98
CA ARG A 132 -0.26 15.73 -8.20
C ARG A 132 -1.56 15.79 -7.37
N GLN A 133 -1.88 14.73 -6.65
CA GLN A 133 -3.03 14.63 -5.74
C GLN A 133 -2.67 15.20 -4.36
#